data_5ae3c5cbae13b0818090dd923a0dca97
#
_entry.id   5ae3c5cbae13b0818090dd923a0dca97
#
_cell.length_a   1.000
_cell.length_b   1.000
_cell.length_c   1.000
_cell.angle_alpha   90.00
_cell.angle_beta   90.00
_cell.angle_gamma   90.00
#
_symmetry.space_group_name_H-M   'P 1'
#
loop_
_entity.id
_entity.type
_entity.pdbx_description
1 polymer ?
#
loop_
_entity_poly.entity_id
_entity_poly.type
_entity_poly.pdbx_seq_one_letter_code
_entity_poly.pdbx_strand_id
1 'polypeptide(L)'
;MVSQEVNSEQGVREAMLRISAAPGGASWIQLLEPLGPDTPVGRFLARRGEGIHHVGYGVTDITATLAAIGARGIRLLDARPRHGSMGAAIAFLHPGDVGGVLTELVQSSGSAGMPA
;
A
#
# COMPACT_ATOMS: atom_id res chain seq x y z
N MET A 1 -4.11 7.82 16.22
CA MET A 1 -4.68 7.83 14.87
C MET A 1 -4.28 9.12 14.19
N VAL A 2 -3.94 9.06 12.97
CA VAL A 2 -3.40 10.22 12.30
C VAL A 2 -4.28 10.68 11.16
N SER A 3 -4.91 9.78 10.44
CA SER A 3 -5.80 10.18 9.36
C SER A 3 -6.87 9.14 9.12
N GLN A 4 -7.95 9.61 8.56
CA GLN A 4 -9.02 8.78 8.03
C GLN A 4 -9.39 9.34 6.68
N GLU A 5 -9.54 8.49 5.70
CA GLU A 5 -9.92 8.94 4.36
C GLU A 5 -10.75 7.87 3.66
N VAL A 6 -11.50 8.33 2.66
CA VAL A 6 -12.20 7.44 1.75
C VAL A 6 -11.45 7.49 0.41
N ASN A 7 -11.04 6.33 -0.07
CA ASN A 7 -10.43 6.20 -1.38
C ASN A 7 -11.41 5.49 -2.30
N SER A 8 -12.15 6.27 -3.08
CA SER A 8 -13.18 5.70 -3.97
C SER A 8 -12.57 4.86 -5.08
N GLU A 9 -11.38 5.23 -5.53
CA GLU A 9 -10.71 4.48 -6.59
C GLU A 9 -10.41 3.05 -6.15
N GLN A 10 -10.00 2.87 -4.92
CA GLN A 10 -9.73 1.54 -4.38
C GLN A 10 -10.91 0.93 -3.65
N GLY A 11 -11.96 1.69 -3.43
CA GLY A 11 -13.17 1.19 -2.79
C GLY A 11 -13.03 0.94 -1.29
N VAL A 12 -12.27 1.78 -0.59
CA VAL A 12 -12.03 1.59 0.84
C VAL A 12 -12.20 2.87 1.63
N ARG A 13 -12.58 2.71 2.88
CA ARG A 13 -12.35 3.70 3.93
C ARG A 13 -11.15 3.24 4.71
N GLU A 14 -10.22 4.14 4.98
CA GLU A 14 -8.98 3.75 5.61
C GLU A 14 -8.61 4.67 6.75
N ALA A 15 -7.90 4.11 7.73
CA ALA A 15 -7.36 4.89 8.84
C ALA A 15 -5.88 4.53 8.97
N MET A 16 -5.05 5.56 9.09
CA MET A 16 -3.62 5.39 9.29
C MET A 16 -3.30 5.61 10.76
N LEU A 17 -2.66 4.63 11.37
CA LEU A 17 -2.24 4.68 12.76
C LEU A 17 -0.73 4.65 12.80
N ARG A 18 -0.15 5.64 13.46
CA ARG A 18 1.32 5.66 13.61
C ARG A 18 1.71 4.83 14.82
N ILE A 19 2.58 3.86 14.59
CA ILE A 19 3.04 2.96 15.65
C ILE A 19 4.31 3.51 16.29
N SER A 20 5.19 4.09 15.50
CA SER A 20 6.47 4.53 15.96
C SER A 20 6.85 5.82 15.28
N ALA A 21 7.53 6.71 16.00
CA ALA A 21 8.09 7.94 15.47
C ALA A 21 9.60 7.90 15.55
N ALA A 22 10.22 6.75 15.41
CA ALA A 22 11.65 6.59 15.52
C ALA A 22 12.38 7.43 14.47
N PRO A 23 13.60 7.87 14.78
CA PRO A 23 14.42 8.53 13.77
C PRO A 23 14.63 7.59 12.58
N GLY A 24 14.59 8.12 11.38
CA GLY A 24 14.76 7.32 10.19
C GLY A 24 13.46 6.82 9.61
N GLY A 25 12.34 7.14 10.23
CA GLY A 25 11.04 6.82 9.68
C GLY A 25 10.06 6.33 10.72
N ALA A 26 8.83 6.25 10.33
CA ALA A 26 7.75 5.79 11.16
C ALA A 26 7.20 4.48 10.59
N SER A 27 6.67 3.66 11.49
CA SER A 27 5.92 2.47 11.11
C SER A 27 4.45 2.76 11.30
N TRP A 28 3.65 2.25 10.42
CA TRP A 28 2.21 2.53 10.39
C TRP A 28 1.40 1.26 10.26
N ILE A 29 0.21 1.29 10.80
CA ILE A 29 -0.82 0.30 10.49
C ILE A 29 -1.92 1.01 9.73
N GLN A 30 -2.33 0.44 8.61
CA GLN A 30 -3.45 0.92 7.84
C GLN A 30 -4.64 0.00 8.05
N LEU A 31 -5.70 0.51 8.63
CA LEU A 31 -6.94 -0.24 8.77
C LEU A 31 -7.79 0.01 7.54
N LEU A 32 -8.33 -1.04 6.97
CA LEU A 32 -9.11 -0.97 5.74
C LEU A 32 -10.52 -1.48 5.97
N GLU A 33 -11.49 -0.69 5.56
CA GLU A 33 -12.89 -1.10 5.57
C GLU A 33 -13.41 -0.98 4.13
N PRO A 34 -13.96 -2.05 3.55
CA PRO A 34 -14.46 -1.97 2.17
C PRO A 34 -15.69 -1.09 2.09
N LEU A 35 -15.81 -0.33 1.00
CA LEU A 35 -17.02 0.45 0.75
C LEU A 35 -18.17 -0.42 0.26
N GLY A 36 -17.90 -1.64 -0.14
CA GLY A 36 -18.91 -2.58 -0.59
C GLY A 36 -18.32 -3.95 -0.84
N PRO A 37 -19.18 -4.97 -1.04
CA PRO A 37 -18.70 -6.34 -1.20
C PRO A 37 -17.96 -6.60 -2.50
N ASP A 38 -18.16 -5.76 -3.51
CA ASP A 38 -17.53 -5.95 -4.82
C ASP A 38 -16.24 -5.16 -4.97
N THR A 39 -15.67 -4.69 -3.87
CA THR A 39 -14.37 -4.05 -3.88
C THR A 39 -13.28 -5.10 -3.64
N PRO A 40 -12.01 -4.79 -3.96
CA PRO A 40 -10.93 -5.74 -3.69
C PRO A 40 -10.86 -6.17 -2.23
N VAL A 41 -10.99 -5.24 -1.29
CA VAL A 41 -10.97 -5.57 0.14
C VAL A 41 -12.23 -6.33 0.54
N GLY A 42 -13.38 -5.98 -0.04
CA GLY A 42 -14.61 -6.71 0.21
C GLY A 42 -14.49 -8.17 -0.20
N ARG A 43 -13.92 -8.42 -1.37
CA ARG A 43 -13.69 -9.80 -1.84
C ARG A 43 -12.67 -10.54 -0.98
N PHE A 44 -11.64 -9.83 -0.53
CA PHE A 44 -10.65 -10.42 0.38
C PHE A 44 -11.33 -10.90 1.67
N LEU A 45 -12.14 -10.04 2.28
CA LEU A 45 -12.85 -10.39 3.51
C LEU A 45 -13.78 -11.60 3.31
N ALA A 46 -14.46 -11.65 2.19
CA ALA A 46 -15.37 -12.76 1.89
C ALA A 46 -14.62 -14.09 1.77
N ARG A 47 -13.40 -14.07 1.25
CA ARG A 47 -12.63 -15.29 1.05
C ARG A 47 -11.81 -15.69 2.25
N ARG A 48 -11.24 -14.74 2.97
CA ARG A 48 -10.23 -15.02 4.00
C ARG A 48 -10.60 -14.53 5.38
N GLY A 49 -11.64 -13.70 5.50
CA GLY A 49 -11.95 -13.07 6.77
C GLY A 49 -10.95 -11.96 7.10
N GLU A 50 -10.98 -11.52 8.34
CA GLU A 50 -10.09 -10.46 8.79
C GLU A 50 -8.65 -10.95 8.83
N GLY A 51 -7.74 -10.09 8.48
CA GLY A 51 -6.33 -10.42 8.50
C GLY A 51 -5.51 -9.41 7.73
N ILE A 52 -4.24 -9.72 7.54
CA ILE A 52 -3.34 -8.85 6.80
C ILE A 52 -3.70 -8.90 5.33
N HIS A 53 -4.01 -7.74 4.76
CA HIS A 53 -4.32 -7.60 3.35
C HIS A 53 -3.05 -7.40 2.52
N HIS A 54 -2.16 -6.53 3.00
CA HIS A 54 -0.92 -6.25 2.29
C HIS A 54 0.14 -5.70 3.24
N VAL A 55 1.37 -5.68 2.75
CA VAL A 55 2.50 -5.05 3.44
C VAL A 55 3.05 -3.98 2.53
N GLY A 56 3.34 -2.80 3.08
CA GLY A 56 3.88 -1.68 2.33
C GLY A 56 5.32 -1.38 2.68
N TYR A 57 6.13 -1.06 1.67
CA TYR A 57 7.51 -0.64 1.86
C TYR A 57 7.68 0.77 1.34
N GLY A 58 8.26 1.65 2.15
CA GLY A 58 8.56 3.01 1.74
C GLY A 58 9.75 3.05 0.79
N VAL A 59 9.61 3.81 -0.29
CA VAL A 59 10.69 4.00 -1.25
C VAL A 59 10.83 5.48 -1.55
N THR A 60 12.01 5.89 -2.01
CA THR A 60 12.27 7.30 -2.30
C THR A 60 11.94 7.66 -3.74
N ASP A 61 12.00 6.71 -4.66
CA ASP A 61 11.69 6.93 -6.07
C ASP A 61 10.96 5.70 -6.59
N ILE A 62 9.64 5.75 -6.55
CA ILE A 62 8.83 4.59 -6.87
C ILE A 62 8.95 4.18 -8.34
N THR A 63 9.08 5.14 -9.24
CA THR A 63 9.22 4.83 -10.66
C THR A 63 10.51 4.08 -10.94
N ALA A 64 11.62 4.54 -10.36
CA ALA A 64 12.90 3.85 -10.52
C ALA A 64 12.89 2.47 -9.85
N THR A 65 12.24 2.36 -8.70
CA THR A 65 12.13 1.10 -7.99
C THR A 65 11.33 0.08 -8.78
N LEU A 66 10.21 0.50 -9.37
CA LEU A 66 9.41 -0.39 -10.21
C LEU A 66 10.21 -0.90 -11.41
N ALA A 67 10.97 -0.02 -12.05
CA ALA A 67 11.80 -0.43 -13.17
C ALA A 67 12.85 -1.46 -12.75
N ALA A 68 13.50 -1.25 -11.61
CA ALA A 68 14.52 -2.18 -11.12
C ALA A 68 13.92 -3.54 -10.74
N ILE A 69 12.76 -3.54 -10.09
CA ILE A 69 12.09 -4.76 -9.68
C ILE A 69 11.60 -5.54 -10.90
N GLY A 70 10.99 -4.84 -11.86
CA GLY A 70 10.53 -5.47 -13.10
C GLY A 70 11.66 -6.09 -13.90
N ALA A 71 12.83 -5.43 -13.91
CA ALA A 71 14.00 -5.94 -14.60
C ALA A 71 14.53 -7.25 -13.99
N ARG A 72 14.17 -7.52 -12.74
CA ARG A 72 14.54 -8.77 -12.07
C ARG A 72 13.51 -9.88 -12.27
N GLY A 73 12.47 -9.63 -13.05
CA GLY A 73 11.47 -10.65 -13.36
C GLY A 73 10.31 -10.73 -12.38
N ILE A 74 10.22 -9.81 -11.44
CA ILE A 74 9.07 -9.76 -10.53
C ILE A 74 7.92 -9.06 -11.25
N ARG A 75 6.75 -9.70 -11.25
CA ARG A 75 5.59 -9.15 -11.95
C ARG A 75 5.01 -7.96 -11.19
N LEU A 76 4.73 -6.90 -11.92
CA LEU A 76 4.12 -5.70 -11.36
C LEU A 76 2.63 -5.76 -11.62
N LEU A 77 1.81 -5.53 -10.58
CA LEU A 77 0.38 -5.35 -10.77
C LEU A 77 0.09 -3.95 -11.30
N ASP A 78 0.91 -2.98 -10.89
CA ASP A 78 0.83 -1.62 -11.39
C ASP A 78 2.16 -1.28 -12.04
N ALA A 79 2.14 -1.08 -13.35
CA ALA A 79 3.34 -0.65 -14.07
C ALA A 79 3.66 0.81 -13.79
N ARG A 80 2.66 1.57 -13.39
CA ARG A 80 2.78 2.99 -13.04
C ARG A 80 2.17 3.25 -11.70
N PRO A 81 2.72 4.21 -10.93
CA PRO A 81 2.15 4.56 -9.63
C PRO A 81 0.73 5.11 -9.75
N ARG A 82 -0.04 4.92 -8.70
CA ARG A 82 -1.36 5.49 -8.54
C ARG A 82 -1.52 6.06 -7.14
N HIS A 83 -2.66 6.66 -6.87
CA HIS A 83 -2.89 7.35 -5.59
C HIS A 83 -3.16 6.39 -4.45
N GLY A 84 -2.55 6.65 -3.33
CA GLY A 84 -2.79 5.93 -2.09
C GLY A 84 -3.08 6.87 -0.94
N SER A 85 -2.99 6.36 0.27
CA SER A 85 -3.28 7.11 1.48
C SER A 85 -2.37 8.30 1.64
N MET A 86 -2.91 9.38 2.19
CA MET A 86 -2.13 10.57 2.57
C MET A 86 -1.37 11.18 1.38
N GLY A 87 -1.96 11.08 0.20
CA GLY A 87 -1.36 11.66 -1.00
C GLY A 87 -0.15 10.92 -1.54
N ALA A 88 0.13 9.74 -1.04
CA ALA A 88 1.27 8.96 -1.50
C ALA A 88 1.07 8.42 -2.91
N ALA A 89 2.17 8.14 -3.58
CA ALA A 89 2.16 7.36 -4.81
C ALA A 89 2.41 5.90 -4.43
N ILE A 90 1.59 5.01 -4.94
CA ILE A 90 1.69 3.59 -4.60
C ILE A 90 1.70 2.72 -5.84
N ALA A 91 2.21 1.51 -5.69
CA ALA A 91 2.13 0.48 -6.74
C ALA A 91 2.24 -0.89 -6.07
N PHE A 92 1.49 -1.84 -6.60
CA PHE A 92 1.47 -3.20 -6.05
C PHE A 92 2.29 -4.16 -6.90
N LEU A 93 2.91 -5.12 -6.22
CA LEU A 93 3.65 -6.23 -6.82
C LEU A 93 2.81 -7.50 -6.71
N HIS A 94 3.00 -8.40 -7.68
CA HIS A 94 2.28 -9.67 -7.68
C HIS A 94 2.71 -10.52 -6.48
N PRO A 95 1.76 -10.93 -5.62
CA PRO A 95 2.12 -11.65 -4.41
C PRO A 95 2.85 -12.96 -4.65
N GLY A 96 2.58 -13.63 -5.77
CA GLY A 96 3.23 -14.89 -6.09
C GLY A 96 4.74 -14.79 -6.27
N ASP A 97 5.26 -13.60 -6.54
CA ASP A 97 6.69 -13.39 -6.75
C ASP A 97 7.39 -12.81 -5.52
N VAL A 98 6.66 -12.51 -4.47
CA VAL A 98 7.20 -11.82 -3.30
C VAL A 98 6.75 -12.47 -1.99
N GLY A 99 6.70 -13.80 -1.97
CA GLY A 99 6.44 -14.52 -0.74
C GLY A 99 4.98 -14.79 -0.41
N GLY A 100 4.08 -14.51 -1.34
CA GLY A 100 2.66 -14.83 -1.15
C GLY A 100 1.83 -13.74 -0.52
N VAL A 101 2.43 -12.61 -0.15
CA VAL A 101 1.70 -11.48 0.45
C VAL A 101 1.65 -10.35 -0.56
N LEU A 102 0.47 -9.79 -0.77
CA LEU A 102 0.33 -8.60 -1.62
C LEU A 102 1.26 -7.52 -1.08
N THR A 103 2.14 -7.02 -1.92
CA THR A 103 3.18 -6.09 -1.51
C THR A 103 3.02 -4.76 -2.22
N GLU A 104 3.07 -3.69 -1.43
CA GLU A 104 2.87 -2.34 -1.92
C GLU A 104 4.17 -1.55 -1.77
N LEU A 105 4.53 -0.79 -2.81
CA LEU A 105 5.57 0.22 -2.70
C LEU A 105 4.90 1.56 -2.46
N VAL A 106 5.48 2.35 -1.59
CA VAL A 106 4.87 3.63 -1.18
C VAL A 106 5.92 4.73 -1.23
N GLN A 107 5.64 5.77 -2.00
CA GLN A 107 6.43 6.99 -1.97
C GLN A 107 5.56 8.10 -1.41
N SER A 108 5.93 8.67 -0.28
CA SER A 108 5.11 9.70 0.33
C SER A 108 5.11 10.97 -0.51
N SER A 109 4.03 11.74 -0.38
CA SER A 109 3.84 12.94 -1.19
C SER A 109 4.80 14.05 -0.86
N GLY A 110 5.38 14.05 0.30
CA GLY A 110 6.35 15.07 0.66
C GLY A 110 7.72 14.61 0.25
N SER A 111 8.67 15.20 0.84
CA SER A 111 10.02 14.76 0.64
C SER A 111 10.21 13.45 1.33
N ALA A 112 11.35 13.13 1.60
CA ALA A 112 11.76 11.92 2.14
C ALA A 112 11.02 11.41 3.34
N GLY A 113 10.12 12.01 3.73
CA GLY A 113 9.52 11.52 4.83
C GLY A 113 8.43 10.64 4.65
N MET A 114 8.04 9.77 4.88
CA MET A 114 7.19 9.10 4.68
C MET A 114 6.44 8.55 5.38
N PRO A 115 5.24 8.52 5.40
CA PRO A 115 4.72 7.32 5.91
C PRO A 115 5.07 6.32 4.90
N ALA A 116 5.45 5.35 5.25
CA ALA A 116 5.73 4.31 4.28
C ALA A 116 4.53 3.46 4.09
#